data_7d1ac1d68486bdfb391a685440e40eca
#
_entry.id   7d1ac1d68486bdfb391a685440e40eca
#
_cell.length_a   1.000
_cell.length_b   1.000
_cell.length_c   1.000
_cell.angle_alpha   90.00
_cell.angle_beta   90.00
_cell.angle_gamma   90.00
#
_symmetry.space_group_name_H-M   'P 1'
#
loop_
_entity.id
_entity.type
_entity.pdbx_description
1 polymer ?
#
loop_
_entity_poly.entity_id
_entity_poly.type
_entity_poly.pdbx_seq_one_letter_code
_entity_poly.pdbx_strand_id
1 'polypeptide(L)'
;MRETVALEEEEVSPGKGEFRHFMRKEISEVPAAVLNSLPDLPKPEFSGVCKVLCQTKYLHIVACGTAYHSGLCMKHAAEKFARVPTEVFVASEYRYADPIVPPGTLTIAVSQSGETADTLAAAALAKSRGSVLIAVTNVAHSSLTRMADFVLPTHAGREIAVAATKSFNAQLAVLYALAVQLAKTAKCCAPPLAGLPVLARETLAASAGVASWTPYFQGARSVFFLGRGADRCVALEGSLKLKEISYLPSEGYAAGELKHGTLALVDGRTPVVAVACDEALADKTMNAVHEVYARGAAVFLVTPFSALAQTKEVTASVLIPRCEPAFSPILSVIPLQLLAYHVALALGKDPDKPRNLAKSVTVE
;
A
#
# COMPACT_ATOMS: atom_id res chain seq x y z
N MET A 1 -13.61 19.67 32.60
CA MET A 1 -12.16 19.62 32.86
C MET A 1 -11.55 18.76 31.77
N ARG A 2 -10.59 19.30 31.02
CA ARG A 2 -9.83 18.48 30.04
C ARG A 2 -8.80 17.69 30.85
N GLU A 3 -8.90 16.39 30.87
CA GLU A 3 -7.83 15.55 31.42
C GLU A 3 -6.57 15.74 30.57
N THR A 4 -5.53 16.26 31.22
CA THR A 4 -4.19 16.35 30.62
C THR A 4 -3.56 14.96 30.80
N VAL A 5 -3.57 14.14 29.77
CA VAL A 5 -2.82 12.89 29.74
C VAL A 5 -1.35 13.27 29.57
N ALA A 6 -0.50 12.94 30.55
CA ALA A 6 0.95 13.04 30.38
C ALA A 6 1.34 12.07 29.26
N LEU A 7 1.83 12.61 28.14
CA LEU A 7 2.45 11.81 27.10
C LEU A 7 3.75 11.26 27.69
N GLU A 8 3.90 9.93 27.73
CA GLU A 8 5.21 9.32 27.95
C GLU A 8 6.15 9.87 26.87
N GLU A 9 7.34 10.33 27.28
CA GLU A 9 8.33 10.83 26.36
C GLU A 9 8.59 9.76 25.29
N GLU A 10 8.16 10.02 24.05
CA GLU A 10 8.52 9.18 22.92
C GLU A 10 10.04 9.14 22.86
N GLU A 11 10.59 7.92 22.80
CA GLU A 11 12.03 7.68 22.59
C GLU A 11 12.58 8.66 21.55
N VAL A 12 13.71 9.28 21.91
CA VAL A 12 14.49 10.17 21.03
C VAL A 12 14.48 9.61 19.62
N SER A 13 14.02 10.42 18.66
CA SER A 13 13.95 10.03 17.25
C SER A 13 15.24 9.31 16.83
N PRO A 14 15.19 8.05 16.44
CA PRO A 14 16.39 7.37 16.02
C PRO A 14 16.99 8.14 14.84
N GLY A 15 18.25 8.52 14.94
CA GLY A 15 18.98 9.17 13.86
C GLY A 15 18.96 8.32 12.58
N LYS A 16 19.46 8.86 11.48
CA LYS A 16 19.52 8.13 10.18
C LYS A 16 20.43 6.88 10.24
N GLY A 17 21.20 6.71 11.30
CA GLY A 17 22.21 5.65 11.38
C GLY A 17 23.22 5.78 10.24
N GLU A 18 23.52 4.69 9.57
CA GLU A 18 24.41 4.64 8.41
C GLU A 18 23.76 5.16 7.10
N PHE A 19 22.45 5.43 7.10
CA PHE A 19 21.73 5.83 5.91
C PHE A 19 21.82 7.34 5.65
N ARG A 20 21.99 7.71 4.39
CA ARG A 20 22.00 9.11 3.98
C ARG A 20 20.63 9.78 4.17
N HIS A 21 19.53 9.03 3.99
CA HIS A 21 18.14 9.52 4.02
C HIS A 21 17.26 8.62 4.89
N PHE A 22 16.27 9.23 5.55
CA PHE A 22 15.28 8.50 6.34
C PHE A 22 14.49 7.51 5.49
N MET A 23 14.04 7.92 4.30
CA MET A 23 13.29 7.04 3.41
C MET A 23 14.05 5.74 3.13
N ARG A 24 15.36 5.79 2.87
CA ARG A 24 16.15 4.58 2.62
C ARG A 24 16.26 3.67 3.83
N LYS A 25 16.42 4.28 5.02
CA LYS A 25 16.38 3.56 6.30
C LYS A 25 15.02 2.89 6.50
N GLU A 26 13.94 3.65 6.35
CA GLU A 26 12.57 3.18 6.56
C GLU A 26 12.18 2.05 5.59
N ILE A 27 12.64 2.09 4.34
CA ILE A 27 12.50 0.95 3.41
C ILE A 27 13.26 -0.28 3.93
N SER A 28 14.45 -0.10 4.52
CA SER A 28 15.20 -1.24 5.08
C SER A 28 14.54 -1.85 6.32
N GLU A 29 13.70 -1.09 7.01
CA GLU A 29 12.95 -1.51 8.19
C GLU A 29 11.63 -2.24 7.84
N VAL A 30 11.23 -2.32 6.56
CA VAL A 30 9.98 -2.96 6.13
C VAL A 30 9.82 -4.38 6.68
N PRO A 31 10.82 -5.29 6.65
CA PRO A 31 10.64 -6.63 7.20
C PRO A 31 10.29 -6.64 8.70
N ALA A 32 10.92 -5.75 9.48
CA ALA A 32 10.65 -5.61 10.92
C ALA A 32 9.26 -4.95 11.14
N ALA A 33 8.92 -3.94 10.36
CA ALA A 33 7.62 -3.29 10.43
C ALA A 33 6.47 -4.28 10.13
N VAL A 34 6.65 -5.15 9.13
CA VAL A 34 5.68 -6.23 8.83
C VAL A 34 5.56 -7.21 9.99
N LEU A 35 6.70 -7.67 10.55
CA LEU A 35 6.70 -8.60 11.68
C LEU A 35 5.96 -8.04 12.90
N ASN A 36 6.32 -6.82 13.28
CA ASN A 36 5.78 -6.16 14.47
C ASN A 36 4.29 -5.79 14.32
N SER A 37 3.83 -5.61 13.08
CA SER A 37 2.46 -5.19 12.79
C SER A 37 1.48 -6.33 12.55
N LEU A 38 1.92 -7.60 12.60
CA LEU A 38 1.02 -8.74 12.49
C LEU A 38 0.32 -8.99 13.83
N PRO A 39 -0.97 -8.62 14.00
CA PRO A 39 -1.68 -8.84 15.24
C PRO A 39 -2.02 -10.32 15.41
N ASP A 40 -1.92 -10.83 16.61
CA ASP A 40 -2.43 -12.15 16.97
C ASP A 40 -3.92 -12.06 17.37
N LEU A 41 -4.79 -11.87 16.36
CA LEU A 41 -6.21 -11.62 16.54
C LEU A 41 -6.98 -12.67 17.38
N PRO A 42 -6.57 -13.96 17.46
CA PRO A 42 -7.18 -14.91 18.39
C PRO A 42 -6.96 -14.61 19.87
N LYS A 43 -6.03 -13.73 20.24
CA LYS A 43 -5.82 -13.38 21.64
C LYS A 43 -7.04 -12.72 22.28
N PRO A 44 -7.25 -12.91 23.62
CA PRO A 44 -8.41 -12.37 24.34
C PRO A 44 -8.60 -10.86 24.20
N GLU A 45 -7.53 -10.08 24.08
CA GLU A 45 -7.55 -8.62 23.90
C GLU A 45 -8.25 -8.19 22.61
N PHE A 46 -8.25 -9.05 21.57
CA PHE A 46 -8.96 -8.79 20.31
C PHE A 46 -10.32 -9.49 20.21
N SER A 47 -10.86 -10.04 21.30
CA SER A 47 -12.13 -10.77 21.28
C SER A 47 -13.30 -9.92 20.78
N GLY A 48 -13.30 -8.62 21.09
CA GLY A 48 -14.30 -7.67 20.58
C GLY A 48 -14.23 -7.52 19.05
N VAL A 49 -13.03 -7.39 18.50
CA VAL A 49 -12.81 -7.34 17.04
C VAL A 49 -13.31 -8.62 16.38
N CYS A 50 -12.97 -9.79 16.92
CA CYS A 50 -13.41 -11.07 16.38
C CYS A 50 -14.94 -11.20 16.39
N LYS A 51 -15.65 -10.72 17.44
CA LYS A 51 -17.11 -10.71 17.47
C LYS A 51 -17.71 -9.85 16.38
N VAL A 52 -17.17 -8.66 16.14
CA VAL A 52 -17.63 -7.76 15.07
C VAL A 52 -17.40 -8.40 13.71
N LEU A 53 -16.24 -9.00 13.46
CA LEU A 53 -15.93 -9.71 12.21
C LEU A 53 -16.95 -10.84 11.92
N CYS A 54 -17.40 -11.58 12.97
CA CYS A 54 -18.42 -12.61 12.81
C CYS A 54 -19.79 -12.06 12.35
N GLN A 55 -20.09 -10.79 12.61
CA GLN A 55 -21.34 -10.14 12.28
C GLN A 55 -21.25 -9.30 11.00
N THR A 56 -20.05 -9.15 10.45
CA THR A 56 -19.79 -8.30 9.28
C THR A 56 -20.40 -8.91 8.02
N LYS A 57 -21.28 -8.15 7.37
CA LYS A 57 -21.89 -8.50 6.08
C LYS A 57 -21.32 -7.67 4.94
N TYR A 58 -20.91 -6.45 5.23
CA TYR A 58 -20.34 -5.49 4.29
C TYR A 58 -19.13 -4.84 4.93
N LEU A 59 -18.11 -4.59 4.14
CA LEU A 59 -16.89 -3.92 4.60
C LEU A 59 -16.71 -2.62 3.83
N HIS A 60 -16.65 -1.51 4.55
CA HIS A 60 -16.23 -0.22 4.01
C HIS A 60 -14.82 0.08 4.51
N ILE A 61 -13.97 0.59 3.62
CA ILE A 61 -12.63 1.06 3.97
C ILE A 61 -12.52 2.52 3.54
N VAL A 62 -12.19 3.41 4.46
CA VAL A 62 -12.07 4.85 4.19
C VAL A 62 -10.64 5.30 4.47
N ALA A 63 -10.00 5.94 3.50
CA ALA A 63 -8.62 6.38 3.62
C ALA A 63 -8.24 7.37 2.49
N CYS A 64 -7.06 7.99 2.60
CA CYS A 64 -6.48 8.86 1.58
C CYS A 64 -5.11 8.34 1.13
N GLY A 65 -4.72 8.61 -0.12
CA GLY A 65 -3.37 8.38 -0.65
C GLY A 65 -2.88 6.93 -0.48
N THR A 66 -1.69 6.77 0.07
CA THR A 66 -1.08 5.46 0.35
C THR A 66 -1.97 4.54 1.18
N ALA A 67 -2.64 5.07 2.20
CA ALA A 67 -3.57 4.30 3.03
C ALA A 67 -4.79 3.82 2.22
N TYR A 68 -5.28 4.61 1.27
CA TYR A 68 -6.33 4.18 0.34
C TYR A 68 -5.86 2.99 -0.52
N HIS A 69 -4.61 3.03 -1.02
CA HIS A 69 -4.05 1.90 -1.77
C HIS A 69 -3.91 0.63 -0.91
N SER A 70 -3.60 0.76 0.38
CA SER A 70 -3.61 -0.40 1.29
C SER A 70 -5.01 -0.98 1.47
N GLY A 71 -6.04 -0.12 1.51
CA GLY A 71 -7.44 -0.53 1.50
C GLY A 71 -7.83 -1.31 0.24
N LEU A 72 -7.37 -0.87 -0.94
CA LEU A 72 -7.60 -1.60 -2.19
C LEU A 72 -6.99 -3.02 -2.16
N CYS A 73 -5.80 -3.18 -1.57
CA CYS A 73 -5.19 -4.50 -1.38
C CYS A 73 -6.03 -5.38 -0.42
N MET A 74 -6.51 -4.80 0.69
CA MET A 74 -7.42 -5.49 1.63
C MET A 74 -8.69 -5.98 0.95
N LYS A 75 -9.30 -5.16 0.08
CA LYS A 75 -10.50 -5.55 -0.69
C LYS A 75 -10.27 -6.86 -1.42
N HIS A 76 -9.16 -7.00 -2.17
CA HIS A 76 -8.84 -8.23 -2.88
C HIS A 76 -8.73 -9.45 -1.95
N ALA A 77 -8.11 -9.29 -0.78
CA ALA A 77 -7.96 -10.36 0.20
C ALA A 77 -9.31 -10.72 0.86
N ALA A 78 -10.10 -9.73 1.28
CA ALA A 78 -11.38 -9.95 1.95
C ALA A 78 -12.40 -10.61 1.00
N GLU A 79 -12.51 -10.14 -0.23
CA GLU A 79 -13.43 -10.71 -1.22
C GLU A 79 -12.99 -12.12 -1.67
N LYS A 80 -11.67 -12.35 -1.82
CA LYS A 80 -11.14 -13.65 -2.19
C LYS A 80 -11.36 -14.70 -1.10
N PHE A 81 -10.99 -14.40 0.14
CA PHE A 81 -10.96 -15.39 1.21
C PHE A 81 -12.23 -15.44 2.05
N ALA A 82 -12.84 -14.30 2.34
CA ALA A 82 -14.03 -14.24 3.21
C ALA A 82 -15.34 -14.11 2.44
N ARG A 83 -15.30 -13.78 1.13
CA ARG A 83 -16.47 -13.53 0.28
C ARG A 83 -17.38 -12.42 0.81
N VAL A 84 -16.81 -11.47 1.56
CA VAL A 84 -17.51 -10.30 2.08
C VAL A 84 -17.40 -9.16 1.08
N PRO A 85 -18.52 -8.61 0.58
CA PRO A 85 -18.51 -7.44 -0.29
C PRO A 85 -17.77 -6.29 0.39
N THR A 86 -16.74 -5.79 -0.28
CA THR A 86 -15.84 -4.77 0.26
C THR A 86 -15.78 -3.58 -0.67
N GLU A 87 -16.02 -2.40 -0.14
CA GLU A 87 -15.90 -1.15 -0.88
C GLU A 87 -14.85 -0.25 -0.24
N VAL A 88 -14.01 0.35 -1.08
CA VAL A 88 -12.90 1.21 -0.63
C VAL A 88 -13.12 2.60 -1.18
N PHE A 89 -13.19 3.56 -0.29
CA PHE A 89 -13.50 4.95 -0.63
C PHE A 89 -12.30 5.84 -0.38
N VAL A 90 -12.06 6.76 -1.29
CA VAL A 90 -11.27 7.95 -0.99
C VAL A 90 -12.03 8.75 0.06
N ALA A 91 -11.42 9.02 1.21
CA ALA A 91 -12.14 9.58 2.34
C ALA A 91 -12.71 10.98 2.09
N SER A 92 -12.01 11.81 1.28
CA SER A 92 -12.52 13.12 0.83
C SER A 92 -13.83 13.01 0.03
N GLU A 93 -13.98 11.93 -0.76
CA GLU A 93 -15.20 11.71 -1.53
C GLU A 93 -16.32 11.09 -0.70
N TYR A 94 -15.97 10.15 0.19
CA TYR A 94 -16.95 9.45 1.05
C TYR A 94 -17.85 10.42 1.84
N ARG A 95 -17.26 11.47 2.37
CA ARG A 95 -17.98 12.44 3.20
C ARG A 95 -19.07 13.23 2.45
N TYR A 96 -18.95 13.33 1.11
CA TYR A 96 -19.89 14.09 0.26
C TYR A 96 -20.76 13.21 -0.63
N ALA A 97 -20.45 11.93 -0.76
CA ALA A 97 -21.15 11.01 -1.66
C ALA A 97 -22.46 10.45 -1.09
N ASP A 98 -22.87 10.87 0.12
CA ASP A 98 -24.04 10.29 0.81
C ASP A 98 -24.02 8.75 0.83
N PRO A 99 -22.95 8.11 1.38
CA PRO A 99 -22.72 6.70 1.20
C PRO A 99 -23.82 5.83 1.80
N ILE A 100 -24.19 4.76 1.09
CA ILE A 100 -25.10 3.75 1.61
C ILE A 100 -24.36 2.89 2.63
N VAL A 101 -24.83 2.85 3.87
CA VAL A 101 -24.25 2.04 4.96
C VAL A 101 -25.30 1.03 5.44
N PRO A 102 -25.36 -0.18 4.82
CA PRO A 102 -26.34 -1.19 5.19
C PRO A 102 -26.12 -1.72 6.62
N PRO A 103 -27.15 -2.24 7.29
CA PRO A 103 -27.01 -2.93 8.57
C PRO A 103 -26.00 -4.11 8.49
N GLY A 104 -25.07 -4.17 9.42
CA GLY A 104 -23.97 -5.14 9.42
C GLY A 104 -22.73 -4.68 8.64
N THR A 105 -22.66 -3.39 8.31
CA THR A 105 -21.44 -2.78 7.77
C THR A 105 -20.41 -2.59 8.87
N LEU A 106 -19.18 -3.04 8.61
CA LEU A 106 -17.98 -2.69 9.36
C LEU A 106 -17.20 -1.65 8.56
N THR A 107 -16.84 -0.54 9.18
CA THR A 107 -15.95 0.46 8.55
C THR A 107 -14.55 0.35 9.15
N ILE A 108 -13.54 0.25 8.28
CA ILE A 108 -12.13 0.34 8.65
C ILE A 108 -11.60 1.69 8.17
N ALA A 109 -11.19 2.54 9.09
CA ALA A 109 -10.51 3.80 8.77
C ALA A 109 -8.99 3.60 8.89
N VAL A 110 -8.26 3.89 7.80
CA VAL A 110 -6.81 3.69 7.74
C VAL A 110 -6.11 5.04 7.62
N SER A 111 -5.24 5.35 8.58
CA SER A 111 -4.43 6.58 8.57
C SER A 111 -3.15 6.36 9.38
N GLN A 112 -1.98 6.60 8.79
CA GLN A 112 -0.71 6.46 9.48
C GLN A 112 -0.65 7.36 10.73
N SER A 113 -1.04 8.63 10.61
CA SER A 113 -1.05 9.61 11.71
C SER A 113 -2.29 9.54 12.59
N GLY A 114 -3.42 9.03 12.04
CA GLY A 114 -4.73 9.11 12.68
C GLY A 114 -5.29 10.53 12.81
N GLU A 115 -4.69 11.51 12.10
CA GLU A 115 -5.06 12.93 12.12
C GLU A 115 -5.44 13.49 10.74
N THR A 116 -5.57 12.63 9.71
CA THR A 116 -5.99 13.05 8.37
C THR A 116 -7.43 13.56 8.41
N ALA A 117 -7.64 14.83 8.11
CA ALA A 117 -8.93 15.52 8.26
C ALA A 117 -10.08 14.78 7.53
N ASP A 118 -9.88 14.44 6.26
CA ASP A 118 -10.88 13.72 5.47
C ASP A 118 -11.18 12.33 6.03
N THR A 119 -10.15 11.60 6.48
CA THR A 119 -10.34 10.26 7.07
C THR A 119 -11.14 10.34 8.39
N LEU A 120 -10.89 11.35 9.21
CA LEU A 120 -11.65 11.59 10.43
C LEU A 120 -13.12 11.93 10.11
N ALA A 121 -13.36 12.80 9.14
CA ALA A 121 -14.72 13.16 8.74
C ALA A 121 -15.49 11.98 8.14
N ALA A 122 -14.85 11.17 7.28
CA ALA A 122 -15.43 9.96 6.72
C ALA A 122 -15.75 8.91 7.80
N ALA A 123 -14.84 8.70 8.76
CA ALA A 123 -15.04 7.80 9.89
C ALA A 123 -16.20 8.24 10.79
N ALA A 124 -16.30 9.54 11.10
CA ALA A 124 -17.40 10.11 11.87
C ALA A 124 -18.75 9.92 11.15
N LEU A 125 -18.79 10.14 9.84
CA LEU A 125 -20.01 9.93 9.04
C LEU A 125 -20.41 8.46 9.03
N ALA A 126 -19.49 7.52 8.80
CA ALA A 126 -19.79 6.10 8.83
C ALA A 126 -20.37 5.66 10.19
N LYS A 127 -19.77 6.15 11.28
CA LYS A 127 -20.24 5.86 12.64
C LYS A 127 -21.62 6.46 12.92
N SER A 128 -21.90 7.69 12.47
CA SER A 128 -23.23 8.32 12.62
C SER A 128 -24.32 7.58 11.86
N ARG A 129 -23.97 6.77 10.86
CA ARG A 129 -24.86 5.89 10.10
C ARG A 129 -24.97 4.47 10.67
N GLY A 130 -24.43 4.24 11.85
CA GLY A 130 -24.55 2.98 12.58
C GLY A 130 -23.51 1.91 12.21
N SER A 131 -22.45 2.26 11.47
CA SER A 131 -21.33 1.34 11.25
C SER A 131 -20.46 1.22 12.50
N VAL A 132 -20.01 0.01 12.81
CA VAL A 132 -18.92 -0.20 13.75
C VAL A 132 -17.61 0.28 13.10
N LEU A 133 -16.77 0.96 13.86
CA LEU A 133 -15.53 1.57 13.37
C LEU A 133 -14.29 0.90 13.95
N ILE A 134 -13.44 0.36 13.08
CA ILE A 134 -12.07 -0.04 13.42
C ILE A 134 -11.09 1.00 12.90
N ALA A 135 -10.20 1.49 13.76
CA ALA A 135 -9.07 2.32 13.36
C ALA A 135 -7.82 1.47 13.13
N VAL A 136 -7.14 1.67 11.99
CA VAL A 136 -5.81 1.14 11.71
C VAL A 136 -4.86 2.32 11.62
N THR A 137 -4.00 2.51 12.63
CA THR A 137 -3.13 3.68 12.75
C THR A 137 -1.83 3.35 13.47
N ASN A 138 -0.80 4.16 13.23
CA ASN A 138 0.52 4.02 13.88
C ASN A 138 0.67 4.91 15.13
N VAL A 139 -0.29 5.79 15.41
CA VAL A 139 -0.25 6.73 16.52
C VAL A 139 -1.34 6.39 17.54
N ALA A 140 -0.92 5.93 18.72
CA ALA A 140 -1.80 5.39 19.75
C ALA A 140 -2.82 6.39 20.32
N HIS A 141 -2.49 7.67 20.36
CA HIS A 141 -3.32 8.73 20.99
C HIS A 141 -3.86 9.74 19.98
N SER A 142 -4.11 9.28 18.75
CA SER A 142 -4.66 10.12 17.68
C SER A 142 -6.17 10.39 17.84
N SER A 143 -6.67 11.38 17.10
CA SER A 143 -8.10 11.66 17.01
C SER A 143 -8.90 10.47 16.51
N LEU A 144 -8.35 9.72 15.56
CA LEU A 144 -8.98 8.51 15.00
C LEU A 144 -9.13 7.42 16.08
N THR A 145 -8.11 7.20 16.92
CA THR A 145 -8.18 6.19 17.99
C THR A 145 -9.21 6.53 19.06
N ARG A 146 -9.40 7.82 19.36
CA ARG A 146 -10.44 8.27 20.31
C ARG A 146 -11.85 8.10 19.77
N MET A 147 -12.03 8.11 18.45
CA MET A 147 -13.33 7.99 17.80
C MET A 147 -13.73 6.51 17.57
N ALA A 148 -12.78 5.64 17.35
CA ALA A 148 -13.00 4.25 16.94
C ALA A 148 -13.60 3.40 18.08
N ASP A 149 -14.37 2.39 17.70
CA ASP A 149 -14.87 1.37 18.63
C ASP A 149 -13.77 0.34 18.94
N PHE A 150 -12.86 0.10 17.99
CA PHE A 150 -11.69 -0.75 18.15
C PHE A 150 -10.49 -0.12 17.44
N VAL A 151 -9.30 -0.35 18.00
CA VAL A 151 -8.04 0.14 17.45
C VAL A 151 -7.11 -1.04 17.20
N LEU A 152 -6.56 -1.10 15.99
CA LEU A 152 -5.50 -2.02 15.62
C LEU A 152 -4.26 -1.20 15.24
N PRO A 153 -3.26 -1.13 16.11
CA PRO A 153 -2.07 -0.34 15.85
C PRO A 153 -1.20 -1.01 14.78
N THR A 154 -0.59 -0.19 13.93
CA THR A 154 0.53 -0.61 13.11
C THR A 154 1.81 -0.30 13.86
N HIS A 155 2.57 -1.31 14.24
CA HIS A 155 3.82 -1.14 14.97
C HIS A 155 5.00 -0.88 14.01
N ALA A 156 4.84 0.08 13.09
CA ALA A 156 5.87 0.45 12.12
C ALA A 156 7.03 1.25 12.73
N GLY A 157 6.89 1.70 13.98
CA GLY A 157 7.78 2.68 14.57
C GLY A 157 7.62 4.05 13.91
N ARG A 158 8.44 5.02 14.32
CA ARG A 158 8.38 6.37 13.76
C ARG A 158 8.81 6.38 12.30
N GLU A 159 8.03 7.04 11.45
CA GLU A 159 8.32 7.27 10.03
C GLU A 159 8.44 8.78 9.79
N ILE A 160 9.63 9.24 9.35
CA ILE A 160 10.03 10.65 9.27
C ILE A 160 9.95 11.17 7.85
N ALA A 161 10.33 10.36 6.86
CA ALA A 161 10.20 10.72 5.46
C ALA A 161 8.74 11.05 5.13
N VAL A 162 8.51 12.10 4.35
CA VAL A 162 7.15 12.54 4.01
C VAL A 162 6.40 11.46 3.24
N ALA A 163 7.02 10.86 2.23
CA ALA A 163 6.45 9.75 1.48
C ALA A 163 6.40 8.47 2.35
N ALA A 164 5.21 7.90 2.49
CA ALA A 164 5.01 6.68 3.26
C ALA A 164 5.67 5.48 2.59
N THR A 165 6.38 4.65 3.38
CA THR A 165 7.03 3.41 2.92
C THR A 165 6.73 2.24 3.85
N LYS A 166 7.45 2.11 4.96
CA LYS A 166 7.24 1.02 5.93
C LYS A 166 5.83 1.04 6.54
N SER A 167 5.22 2.21 6.68
CA SER A 167 3.85 2.33 7.18
C SER A 167 2.83 1.70 6.23
N PHE A 168 3.01 1.77 4.91
CA PHE A 168 2.17 1.05 3.95
C PHE A 168 2.24 -0.46 4.16
N ASN A 169 3.45 -1.03 4.25
CA ASN A 169 3.64 -2.46 4.48
C ASN A 169 3.08 -2.90 5.84
N ALA A 170 3.22 -2.06 6.88
CA ALA A 170 2.63 -2.29 8.20
C ALA A 170 1.10 -2.26 8.17
N GLN A 171 0.49 -1.32 7.44
CA GLN A 171 -0.96 -1.30 7.20
C GLN A 171 -1.41 -2.58 6.50
N LEU A 172 -0.70 -3.04 5.46
CA LEU A 172 -1.02 -4.29 4.77
C LEU A 172 -0.96 -5.49 5.74
N ALA A 173 0.03 -5.56 6.64
CA ALA A 173 0.14 -6.64 7.61
C ALA A 173 -1.11 -6.73 8.52
N VAL A 174 -1.56 -5.60 9.07
CA VAL A 174 -2.77 -5.52 9.91
C VAL A 174 -4.02 -5.85 9.09
N LEU A 175 -4.16 -5.26 7.91
CA LEU A 175 -5.34 -5.46 7.05
C LEU A 175 -5.44 -6.90 6.55
N TYR A 176 -4.33 -7.54 6.20
CA TYR A 176 -4.33 -8.96 5.82
C TYR A 176 -4.64 -9.89 6.99
N ALA A 177 -4.19 -9.56 8.20
CA ALA A 177 -4.59 -10.29 9.39
C ALA A 177 -6.10 -10.22 9.64
N LEU A 178 -6.71 -9.04 9.43
CA LEU A 178 -8.16 -8.88 9.46
C LEU A 178 -8.87 -9.70 8.36
N ALA A 179 -8.34 -9.72 7.13
CA ALA A 179 -8.90 -10.52 6.04
C ALA A 179 -8.85 -12.03 6.35
N VAL A 180 -7.73 -12.50 6.88
CA VAL A 180 -7.57 -13.90 7.31
C VAL A 180 -8.52 -14.25 8.46
N GLN A 181 -8.67 -13.36 9.43
CA GLN A 181 -9.61 -13.59 10.54
C GLN A 181 -11.06 -13.55 10.05
N LEU A 182 -11.41 -12.65 9.15
CA LEU A 182 -12.73 -12.58 8.54
C LEU A 182 -13.05 -13.88 7.76
N ALA A 183 -12.07 -14.42 7.01
CA ALA A 183 -12.22 -15.72 6.36
C ALA A 183 -12.49 -16.87 7.35
N LYS A 184 -11.77 -16.90 8.48
CA LYS A 184 -12.03 -17.89 9.53
C LYS A 184 -13.44 -17.80 10.10
N THR A 185 -13.97 -16.59 10.31
CA THR A 185 -15.36 -16.39 10.78
C THR A 185 -16.37 -16.89 9.75
N ALA A 186 -16.08 -16.72 8.47
CA ALA A 186 -16.88 -17.24 7.37
C ALA A 186 -16.69 -18.75 7.10
N LYS A 187 -15.91 -19.45 7.95
CA LYS A 187 -15.52 -20.87 7.78
C LYS A 187 -14.78 -21.14 6.44
N CYS A 188 -14.09 -20.14 5.92
CA CYS A 188 -13.25 -20.23 4.74
C CYS A 188 -11.78 -20.35 5.12
N CYS A 189 -10.98 -20.91 4.20
CA CYS A 189 -9.52 -21.02 4.38
C CYS A 189 -8.83 -19.79 3.79
N ALA A 190 -7.84 -19.29 4.53
CA ALA A 190 -6.88 -18.30 4.03
C ALA A 190 -5.46 -18.72 4.39
N PRO A 191 -4.47 -18.44 3.54
CA PRO A 191 -3.08 -18.79 3.81
C PRO A 191 -2.52 -18.07 5.05
N PRO A 192 -1.52 -18.67 5.73
CA PRO A 192 -0.88 -18.04 6.88
C PRO A 192 0.00 -16.85 6.47
N LEU A 193 0.09 -15.86 7.34
CA LEU A 193 0.87 -14.63 7.11
C LEU A 193 2.29 -14.68 7.70
N ALA A 194 2.57 -15.67 8.56
CA ALA A 194 3.80 -15.74 9.36
C ALA A 194 5.10 -15.74 8.53
N GLY A 195 5.06 -16.20 7.27
CA GLY A 195 6.21 -16.18 6.36
C GLY A 195 6.52 -14.81 5.74
N LEU A 196 5.57 -13.87 5.73
CA LEU A 196 5.70 -12.60 5.01
C LEU A 196 6.90 -11.74 5.44
N PRO A 197 7.28 -11.65 6.73
CA PRO A 197 8.45 -10.88 7.13
C PRO A 197 9.78 -11.40 6.53
N VAL A 198 9.91 -12.73 6.43
CA VAL A 198 11.09 -13.38 5.81
C VAL A 198 11.10 -13.08 4.32
N LEU A 199 9.98 -13.28 3.62
CA LEU A 199 9.86 -12.99 2.20
C LEU A 199 10.08 -11.51 1.88
N ALA A 200 9.66 -10.59 2.77
CA ALA A 200 9.94 -9.16 2.62
C ALA A 200 11.45 -8.87 2.71
N ARG A 201 12.19 -9.56 3.58
CA ARG A 201 13.66 -9.44 3.68
C ARG A 201 14.34 -9.95 2.42
N GLU A 202 13.91 -11.09 1.91
CA GLU A 202 14.42 -11.65 0.65
C GLU A 202 14.15 -10.74 -0.54
N THR A 203 12.93 -10.15 -0.59
CA THR A 203 12.55 -9.17 -1.63
C THR A 203 13.44 -7.93 -1.55
N LEU A 204 13.70 -7.41 -0.35
CA LEU A 204 14.57 -6.26 -0.15
C LEU A 204 15.98 -6.53 -0.69
N ALA A 205 16.53 -7.72 -0.41
CA ALA A 205 17.83 -8.13 -0.92
C ALA A 205 17.83 -8.28 -2.46
N ALA A 206 16.79 -8.90 -3.03
CA ALA A 206 16.63 -9.07 -4.48
C ALA A 206 16.49 -7.72 -5.22
N SER A 207 16.03 -6.68 -4.53
CA SER A 207 15.81 -5.35 -5.10
C SER A 207 17.07 -4.47 -5.16
N ALA A 208 18.25 -4.97 -4.77
CA ALA A 208 19.50 -4.18 -4.73
C ALA A 208 19.88 -3.60 -6.11
N GLY A 209 19.51 -4.28 -7.20
CA GLY A 209 19.82 -3.85 -8.58
C GLY A 209 18.94 -2.74 -9.13
N VAL A 210 17.86 -2.33 -8.45
CA VAL A 210 16.86 -1.37 -8.97
C VAL A 210 17.48 0.00 -9.28
N ALA A 211 18.56 0.39 -8.60
CA ALA A 211 19.27 1.63 -8.87
C ALA A 211 19.77 1.73 -10.34
N SER A 212 20.09 0.61 -10.98
CA SER A 212 20.55 0.57 -12.38
C SER A 212 19.45 0.96 -13.40
N TRP A 213 18.20 1.03 -12.98
CA TRP A 213 17.07 1.43 -13.84
C TRP A 213 17.00 2.95 -14.02
N THR A 214 17.59 3.72 -13.12
CA THR A 214 17.44 5.19 -13.05
C THR A 214 17.77 5.95 -14.34
N PRO A 215 18.76 5.54 -15.20
CA PRO A 215 19.03 6.27 -16.44
C PRO A 215 17.83 6.35 -17.39
N TYR A 216 16.95 5.36 -17.38
CA TYR A 216 15.76 5.35 -18.22
C TYR A 216 14.68 6.35 -17.77
N PHE A 217 14.75 6.80 -16.51
CA PHE A 217 13.81 7.77 -15.94
C PHE A 217 14.31 9.21 -16.07
N GLN A 218 15.61 9.39 -16.34
CA GLN A 218 16.17 10.71 -16.61
C GLN A 218 15.70 11.21 -17.99
N GLY A 219 14.96 12.31 -18.01
CA GLY A 219 14.38 12.85 -19.25
C GLY A 219 13.08 12.16 -19.71
N ALA A 220 12.54 11.23 -18.90
CA ALA A 220 11.20 10.69 -19.14
C ALA A 220 10.15 11.81 -19.12
N ARG A 221 9.18 11.74 -20.03
CA ARG A 221 8.03 12.67 -20.05
C ARG A 221 6.95 12.26 -19.06
N SER A 222 6.72 10.96 -18.96
CA SER A 222 5.78 10.32 -18.06
C SER A 222 6.25 8.89 -17.78
N VAL A 223 5.77 8.31 -16.70
CA VAL A 223 6.06 6.93 -16.30
C VAL A 223 4.75 6.22 -16.05
N PHE A 224 4.56 5.04 -16.63
CA PHE A 224 3.37 4.25 -16.38
C PHE A 224 3.67 3.01 -15.56
N PHE A 225 2.78 2.75 -14.59
CA PHE A 225 2.82 1.58 -13.75
C PHE A 225 1.63 0.69 -14.08
N LEU A 226 1.88 -0.60 -14.34
CA LEU A 226 0.87 -1.53 -14.81
C LEU A 226 0.71 -2.70 -13.86
N GLY A 227 -0.53 -3.12 -13.63
CA GLY A 227 -0.84 -4.33 -12.90
C GLY A 227 -2.28 -4.77 -13.13
N ARG A 228 -2.60 -5.99 -12.69
CA ARG A 228 -3.96 -6.53 -12.69
C ARG A 228 -4.32 -7.06 -11.32
N GLY A 229 -5.60 -7.03 -10.95
CA GLY A 229 -6.03 -7.48 -9.63
C GLY A 229 -5.30 -6.73 -8.50
N ALA A 230 -4.72 -7.47 -7.55
CA ALA A 230 -3.94 -6.90 -6.45
C ALA A 230 -2.68 -6.15 -6.92
N ASP A 231 -2.06 -6.58 -8.03
CA ASP A 231 -0.88 -5.92 -8.60
C ASP A 231 -1.19 -4.51 -9.12
N ARG A 232 -2.45 -4.22 -9.52
CA ARG A 232 -2.89 -2.85 -9.86
C ARG A 232 -2.77 -1.92 -8.65
N CYS A 233 -3.07 -2.41 -7.46
CA CYS A 233 -2.97 -1.59 -6.23
C CYS A 233 -1.51 -1.18 -5.96
N VAL A 234 -0.58 -2.08 -6.24
CA VAL A 234 0.87 -1.81 -6.17
C VAL A 234 1.31 -0.84 -7.25
N ALA A 235 0.79 -0.98 -8.47
CA ALA A 235 1.06 -0.04 -9.57
C ALA A 235 0.64 1.39 -9.21
N LEU A 236 -0.54 1.56 -8.59
CA LEU A 236 -1.01 2.84 -8.08
C LEU A 236 -0.07 3.41 -7.01
N GLU A 237 0.35 2.58 -6.04
CA GLU A 237 1.25 3.01 -4.97
C GLU A 237 2.64 3.35 -5.48
N GLY A 238 3.23 2.55 -6.38
CA GLY A 238 4.52 2.82 -7.00
C GLY A 238 4.51 4.13 -7.79
N SER A 239 3.45 4.38 -8.55
CA SER A 239 3.22 5.65 -9.24
C SER A 239 3.14 6.82 -8.26
N LEU A 240 2.39 6.68 -7.16
CA LEU A 240 2.28 7.72 -6.14
C LEU A 240 3.66 8.02 -5.53
N LYS A 241 4.42 7.01 -5.14
CA LYS A 241 5.78 7.20 -4.57
C LYS A 241 6.70 7.91 -5.55
N LEU A 242 6.68 7.52 -6.82
CA LEU A 242 7.54 8.15 -7.82
C LEU A 242 7.20 9.64 -8.00
N LYS A 243 5.91 9.99 -8.19
CA LYS A 243 5.53 11.39 -8.40
C LYS A 243 5.79 12.28 -7.18
N GLU A 244 5.59 11.77 -5.96
CA GLU A 244 5.78 12.52 -4.73
C GLU A 244 7.20 13.03 -4.56
N ILE A 245 8.20 12.20 -4.84
CA ILE A 245 9.60 12.50 -4.49
C ILE A 245 10.49 12.82 -5.68
N SER A 246 10.13 12.39 -6.90
CA SER A 246 10.91 12.68 -8.12
C SER A 246 10.32 13.81 -8.93
N TYR A 247 9.03 14.13 -8.75
CA TYR A 247 8.23 15.10 -9.51
C TYR A 247 8.00 14.69 -10.97
N LEU A 248 8.31 13.44 -11.34
CA LEU A 248 7.96 12.90 -12.64
C LEU A 248 6.45 12.62 -12.71
N PRO A 249 5.76 13.09 -13.76
CA PRO A 249 4.39 12.66 -14.01
C PRO A 249 4.35 11.13 -14.12
N SER A 250 3.55 10.50 -13.27
CA SER A 250 3.42 9.04 -13.29
C SER A 250 2.00 8.63 -12.95
N GLU A 251 1.54 7.55 -13.58
CA GLU A 251 0.19 7.04 -13.39
C GLU A 251 0.18 5.51 -13.30
N GLY A 252 -0.69 4.99 -12.42
CA GLY A 252 -0.91 3.56 -12.27
C GLY A 252 -2.20 3.14 -12.98
N TYR A 253 -2.13 2.08 -13.80
CA TYR A 253 -3.26 1.61 -14.58
C TYR A 253 -3.56 0.13 -14.32
N ALA A 254 -4.83 -0.23 -14.44
CA ALA A 254 -5.17 -1.59 -14.77
C ALA A 254 -4.60 -1.88 -16.16
N ALA A 255 -3.74 -2.90 -16.32
CA ALA A 255 -3.01 -3.13 -17.55
C ALA A 255 -3.91 -3.28 -18.80
N GLY A 256 -5.19 -3.71 -18.63
CA GLY A 256 -6.17 -3.77 -19.70
C GLY A 256 -6.65 -2.42 -20.19
N GLU A 257 -6.62 -1.39 -19.34
CA GLU A 257 -7.13 -0.05 -19.65
C GLU A 257 -6.19 0.78 -20.53
N LEU A 258 -4.95 0.34 -20.74
CA LEU A 258 -4.00 1.03 -21.63
C LEU A 258 -4.58 1.30 -23.02
N LYS A 259 -5.34 0.35 -23.57
CA LYS A 259 -5.93 0.43 -24.92
C LYS A 259 -7.00 1.50 -25.05
N HIS A 260 -7.54 1.95 -23.94
CA HIS A 260 -8.66 2.89 -23.90
C HIS A 260 -8.18 4.37 -23.79
N GLY A 261 -7.00 4.67 -24.33
CA GLY A 261 -6.49 6.05 -24.45
C GLY A 261 -4.99 6.17 -24.16
N THR A 262 -4.54 5.68 -23.00
CA THR A 262 -3.18 5.87 -22.47
C THR A 262 -2.08 5.37 -23.42
N LEU A 263 -2.35 4.33 -24.20
CA LEU A 263 -1.39 3.77 -25.14
C LEU A 263 -0.92 4.77 -26.20
N ALA A 264 -1.72 5.81 -26.49
CA ALA A 264 -1.35 6.91 -27.37
C ALA A 264 -0.18 7.77 -26.83
N LEU A 265 0.08 7.74 -25.52
CA LEU A 265 1.15 8.49 -24.85
C LEU A 265 2.48 7.73 -24.77
N VAL A 266 2.49 6.45 -25.18
CA VAL A 266 3.66 5.58 -25.05
C VAL A 266 4.60 5.77 -26.24
N ASP A 267 5.83 6.17 -25.92
CA ASP A 267 6.97 6.24 -26.85
C ASP A 267 8.26 5.79 -26.16
N GLY A 268 9.41 5.90 -26.85
CA GLY A 268 10.72 5.52 -26.31
C GLY A 268 11.20 6.33 -25.10
N ARG A 269 10.47 7.37 -24.68
CA ARG A 269 10.73 8.19 -23.49
C ARG A 269 9.69 7.98 -22.39
N THR A 270 8.92 6.92 -22.51
CA THR A 270 7.88 6.53 -21.53
C THR A 270 8.28 5.20 -20.88
N PRO A 271 9.11 5.20 -19.83
CA PRO A 271 9.40 3.97 -19.08
C PRO A 271 8.11 3.39 -18.51
N VAL A 272 8.01 2.07 -18.54
CA VAL A 272 6.85 1.35 -18.01
C VAL A 272 7.32 0.36 -16.96
N VAL A 273 6.69 0.39 -15.79
CA VAL A 273 6.94 -0.55 -14.69
C VAL A 273 5.72 -1.47 -14.59
N ALA A 274 5.91 -2.75 -14.81
CA ALA A 274 4.86 -3.76 -14.71
C ALA A 274 5.03 -4.62 -13.46
N VAL A 275 3.90 -4.92 -12.80
CA VAL A 275 3.83 -5.86 -11.67
C VAL A 275 2.99 -7.05 -12.12
N ALA A 276 3.55 -8.25 -12.03
CA ALA A 276 2.92 -9.50 -12.46
C ALA A 276 3.21 -10.61 -11.45
N CYS A 277 2.46 -10.65 -10.36
CA CYS A 277 2.66 -11.58 -9.24
C CYS A 277 1.56 -12.65 -9.14
N ASP A 278 0.42 -12.45 -9.81
CA ASP A 278 -0.65 -13.44 -9.88
C ASP A 278 -0.49 -14.30 -11.14
N GLU A 279 -0.23 -15.60 -10.96
CA GLU A 279 -0.03 -16.56 -12.07
C GLU A 279 -1.23 -16.60 -13.02
N ALA A 280 -2.44 -16.48 -12.50
CA ALA A 280 -3.66 -16.47 -13.33
C ALA A 280 -3.80 -15.23 -14.21
N LEU A 281 -3.13 -14.13 -13.85
CA LEU A 281 -3.20 -12.83 -14.53
C LEU A 281 -1.90 -12.44 -15.24
N ALA A 282 -0.81 -13.15 -14.99
CA ALA A 282 0.52 -12.81 -15.47
C ALA A 282 0.59 -12.67 -16.99
N ASP A 283 0.07 -13.65 -17.75
CA ASP A 283 0.02 -13.61 -19.21
C ASP A 283 -0.77 -12.40 -19.73
N LYS A 284 -1.87 -12.04 -19.03
CA LYS A 284 -2.68 -10.87 -19.40
C LYS A 284 -1.94 -9.54 -19.13
N THR A 285 -1.09 -9.50 -18.12
CA THR A 285 -0.21 -8.36 -17.86
C THR A 285 0.90 -8.30 -18.92
N MET A 286 1.49 -9.45 -19.28
CA MET A 286 2.51 -9.52 -20.34
C MET A 286 1.98 -9.10 -21.72
N ASN A 287 0.71 -9.34 -22.04
CA ASN A 287 0.12 -8.80 -23.27
C ASN A 287 0.20 -7.27 -23.32
N ALA A 288 -0.04 -6.58 -22.19
CA ALA A 288 0.13 -5.12 -22.13
C ALA A 288 1.62 -4.71 -22.23
N VAL A 289 2.53 -5.53 -21.67
CA VAL A 289 3.98 -5.33 -21.81
C VAL A 289 4.39 -5.41 -23.29
N HIS A 290 3.92 -6.40 -24.05
CA HIS A 290 4.17 -6.48 -25.49
C HIS A 290 3.71 -5.23 -26.24
N GLU A 291 2.56 -4.69 -25.87
CA GLU A 291 1.98 -3.51 -26.53
C GLU A 291 2.80 -2.24 -26.32
N VAL A 292 3.28 -2.02 -25.09
CA VAL A 292 4.13 -0.83 -24.78
C VAL A 292 5.54 -1.02 -25.35
N TYR A 293 6.09 -2.23 -25.28
CA TYR A 293 7.40 -2.55 -25.89
C TYR A 293 7.40 -2.30 -27.39
N ALA A 294 6.35 -2.70 -28.10
CA ALA A 294 6.22 -2.49 -29.55
C ALA A 294 6.19 -0.98 -29.94
N ARG A 295 6.00 -0.08 -28.97
CA ARG A 295 6.04 1.38 -29.13
C ARG A 295 7.36 2.00 -28.65
N GLY A 296 8.33 1.17 -28.30
CA GLY A 296 9.67 1.57 -27.91
C GLY A 296 9.86 1.85 -26.43
N ALA A 297 8.86 1.58 -25.58
CA ALA A 297 9.01 1.76 -24.14
C ALA A 297 10.05 0.80 -23.53
N ALA A 298 10.90 1.31 -22.64
CA ALA A 298 11.69 0.46 -21.76
C ALA A 298 10.77 -0.11 -20.66
N VAL A 299 10.78 -1.43 -20.49
CA VAL A 299 9.89 -2.13 -19.56
C VAL A 299 10.67 -2.73 -18.39
N PHE A 300 10.22 -2.44 -17.18
CA PHE A 300 10.74 -2.94 -15.92
C PHE A 300 9.70 -3.84 -15.25
N LEU A 301 10.10 -5.05 -14.87
CA LEU A 301 9.15 -6.05 -14.37
C LEU A 301 9.46 -6.46 -12.94
N VAL A 302 8.43 -6.45 -12.09
CA VAL A 302 8.45 -7.06 -10.75
C VAL A 302 7.58 -8.32 -10.80
N THR A 303 8.19 -9.48 -10.57
CA THR A 303 7.50 -10.78 -10.74
C THR A 303 8.18 -11.88 -9.94
N PRO A 304 7.48 -12.93 -9.50
CA PRO A 304 8.09 -14.17 -9.00
C PRO A 304 8.37 -15.19 -10.12
N PHE A 305 8.09 -14.89 -11.38
CA PHE A 305 8.17 -15.83 -12.50
C PHE A 305 9.41 -15.58 -13.35
N SER A 306 10.45 -16.41 -13.18
CA SER A 306 11.72 -16.26 -13.90
C SER A 306 11.57 -16.30 -15.42
N ALA A 307 10.62 -17.09 -15.94
CA ALA A 307 10.35 -17.17 -17.38
C ALA A 307 9.90 -15.81 -17.96
N LEU A 308 9.07 -15.06 -17.23
CA LEU A 308 8.61 -13.73 -17.65
C LEU A 308 9.73 -12.70 -17.58
N ALA A 309 10.59 -12.80 -16.57
CA ALA A 309 11.73 -11.90 -16.37
C ALA A 309 12.78 -11.99 -17.50
N GLN A 310 12.80 -13.10 -18.24
CA GLN A 310 13.77 -13.38 -19.32
C GLN A 310 13.21 -13.11 -20.72
N THR A 311 11.99 -12.59 -20.85
CA THR A 311 11.41 -12.26 -22.15
C THR A 311 12.11 -11.04 -22.76
N LYS A 312 12.19 -10.99 -24.09
CA LYS A 312 12.89 -9.91 -24.83
C LYS A 312 12.28 -8.53 -24.63
N GLU A 313 11.04 -8.47 -24.21
CA GLU A 313 10.29 -7.24 -23.95
C GLU A 313 10.68 -6.57 -22.63
N VAL A 314 11.34 -7.32 -21.73
CA VAL A 314 11.72 -6.84 -20.41
C VAL A 314 13.13 -6.31 -20.43
N THR A 315 13.28 -5.00 -20.20
CA THR A 315 14.59 -4.33 -20.13
C THR A 315 15.36 -4.74 -18.88
N ALA A 316 14.69 -4.81 -17.75
CA ALA A 316 15.24 -5.32 -16.49
C ALA A 316 14.12 -5.77 -15.55
N SER A 317 14.43 -6.63 -14.60
CA SER A 317 13.46 -7.19 -13.69
C SER A 317 13.98 -7.37 -12.27
N VAL A 318 13.05 -7.44 -11.31
CA VAL A 318 13.28 -7.94 -9.95
C VAL A 318 12.48 -9.22 -9.78
N LEU A 319 13.19 -10.31 -9.48
CA LEU A 319 12.57 -11.58 -9.09
C LEU A 319 12.30 -11.56 -7.57
N ILE A 320 11.03 -11.51 -7.20
CA ILE A 320 10.60 -11.58 -5.80
C ILE A 320 10.21 -13.01 -5.42
N PRO A 321 10.23 -13.37 -4.13
CA PRO A 321 9.74 -14.67 -3.68
C PRO A 321 8.26 -14.87 -4.01
N ARG A 322 7.86 -16.14 -4.25
CA ARG A 322 6.45 -16.51 -4.43
C ARG A 322 5.72 -16.45 -3.09
N CYS A 323 4.51 -15.92 -3.10
CA CYS A 323 3.55 -16.02 -2.01
C CYS A 323 2.12 -16.09 -2.58
N GLU A 324 1.12 -16.14 -1.71
CA GLU A 324 -0.28 -16.00 -2.14
C GLU A 324 -0.47 -14.66 -2.88
N PRO A 325 -1.02 -14.66 -4.13
CA PRO A 325 -1.13 -13.44 -4.94
C PRO A 325 -1.87 -12.28 -4.26
N ALA A 326 -2.89 -12.55 -3.44
CA ALA A 326 -3.59 -11.50 -2.71
C ALA A 326 -2.72 -10.81 -1.64
N PHE A 327 -1.62 -11.44 -1.22
CA PHE A 327 -0.66 -10.89 -0.25
C PHE A 327 0.63 -10.40 -0.91
N SER A 328 0.81 -10.63 -2.23
CA SER A 328 1.99 -10.18 -2.97
C SER A 328 2.25 -8.66 -2.89
N PRO A 329 1.24 -7.77 -2.74
CA PRO A 329 1.47 -6.33 -2.60
C PRO A 329 2.47 -5.96 -1.51
N ILE A 330 2.51 -6.71 -0.39
CA ILE A 330 3.45 -6.43 0.72
C ILE A 330 4.91 -6.65 0.31
N LEU A 331 5.16 -7.46 -0.70
CA LEU A 331 6.48 -7.73 -1.27
C LEU A 331 6.76 -6.85 -2.48
N SER A 332 5.87 -6.86 -3.46
CA SER A 332 6.08 -6.23 -4.77
C SER A 332 6.15 -4.71 -4.73
N VAL A 333 5.70 -4.06 -3.65
CA VAL A 333 5.87 -2.62 -3.45
C VAL A 333 7.31 -2.23 -3.10
N ILE A 334 8.09 -3.12 -2.47
CA ILE A 334 9.46 -2.82 -1.98
C ILE A 334 10.39 -2.36 -3.11
N PRO A 335 10.50 -3.07 -4.26
CA PRO A 335 11.30 -2.60 -5.37
C PRO A 335 10.80 -1.28 -5.95
N LEU A 336 9.50 -0.97 -5.90
CA LEU A 336 8.95 0.29 -6.39
C LEU A 336 9.27 1.46 -5.45
N GLN A 337 9.27 1.24 -4.14
CA GLN A 337 9.72 2.23 -3.16
C GLN A 337 11.22 2.56 -3.36
N LEU A 338 12.06 1.53 -3.59
CA LEU A 338 13.47 1.72 -3.90
C LEU A 338 13.69 2.43 -5.25
N LEU A 339 12.90 2.08 -6.28
CA LEU A 339 12.95 2.75 -7.57
C LEU A 339 12.67 4.24 -7.42
N ALA A 340 11.58 4.59 -6.75
CA ALA A 340 11.22 6.00 -6.52
C ALA A 340 12.34 6.75 -5.79
N TYR A 341 12.91 6.14 -4.73
CA TYR A 341 14.05 6.68 -3.99
C TYR A 341 15.26 6.95 -4.90
N HIS A 342 15.70 5.97 -5.69
CA HIS A 342 16.87 6.10 -6.55
C HIS A 342 16.65 7.08 -7.70
N VAL A 343 15.45 7.11 -8.29
CA VAL A 343 15.09 8.11 -9.32
C VAL A 343 15.09 9.52 -8.74
N ALA A 344 14.55 9.72 -7.54
CA ALA A 344 14.62 11.04 -6.87
C ALA A 344 16.07 11.52 -6.72
N LEU A 345 16.98 10.64 -6.27
CA LEU A 345 18.39 10.97 -6.14
C LEU A 345 19.06 11.29 -7.49
N ALA A 346 18.77 10.48 -8.52
CA ALA A 346 19.32 10.69 -9.87
C ALA A 346 18.87 12.03 -10.49
N LEU A 347 17.70 12.53 -10.06
CA LEU A 347 17.16 13.83 -10.45
C LEU A 347 17.52 14.97 -9.48
N GLY A 348 18.41 14.72 -8.49
CA GLY A 348 18.87 15.72 -7.53
C GLY A 348 17.76 16.19 -6.56
N LYS A 349 16.77 15.34 -6.25
CA LYS A 349 15.67 15.66 -5.34
C LYS A 349 15.94 15.10 -3.96
N ASP A 350 15.35 15.73 -2.93
CA ASP A 350 15.37 15.23 -1.56
C ASP A 350 14.21 14.25 -1.35
N PRO A 351 14.47 12.95 -1.14
CA PRO A 351 13.42 11.96 -0.94
C PRO A 351 12.74 12.04 0.43
N ASP A 352 13.39 12.68 1.43
CA ASP A 352 12.83 12.83 2.78
C ASP A 352 11.85 13.99 2.88
N LYS A 353 12.13 15.09 2.12
CA LYS A 353 11.37 16.34 2.20
C LYS A 353 11.01 16.86 0.81
N PRO A 354 10.06 16.20 0.11
CA PRO A 354 9.60 16.70 -1.17
C PRO A 354 8.87 18.03 -1.02
N ARG A 355 8.99 18.87 -2.05
CA ARG A 355 8.32 20.18 -2.08
C ARG A 355 6.80 20.03 -2.01
N ASN A 356 6.12 21.01 -1.39
CA ASN A 356 4.67 21.17 -1.36
C ASN A 356 3.89 20.02 -0.70
N LEU A 357 4.57 19.09 -0.02
CA LEU A 357 3.95 17.99 0.70
C LEU A 357 4.29 18.03 2.18
N ALA A 358 3.36 17.56 3.01
CA ALA A 358 3.52 17.39 4.44
C ALA A 358 3.30 15.93 4.83
N LYS A 359 3.90 15.49 5.97
CA LYS A 359 3.75 14.09 6.43
C LYS A 359 2.31 13.73 6.79
N SER A 360 1.53 14.69 7.29
CA SER A 360 0.11 14.52 7.57
C SER A 360 -0.68 15.73 7.08
N VAL A 361 -1.86 15.48 6.52
CA VAL A 361 -2.79 16.50 6.02
C VAL A 361 -3.89 16.68 7.07
N THR A 362 -3.76 17.72 7.89
CA THR A 362 -4.64 18.01 9.04
C THR A 362 -5.69 19.07 8.72
N VAL A 363 -5.67 19.61 7.53
CA VAL A 363 -6.61 20.63 7.01
C VAL A 363 -7.21 20.15 5.69
N GLU A 364 -8.39 20.69 5.36
CA GLU A 364 -9.07 20.50 4.07
C GLU A 364 -8.47 21.40 3.00
#